data_3544827fd69ae9986716e0c04f811087
#
_entry.id   3544827fd69ae9986716e0c04f811087
#
_cell.length_a   1.000
_cell.length_b   1.000
_cell.length_c   1.000
_cell.angle_alpha   90.00
_cell.angle_beta   90.00
_cell.angle_gamma   90.00
#
_symmetry.space_group_name_H-M   'P 1'
#
loop_
_entity.id
_entity.type
_entity.pdbx_description
1 polymer ?
#
loop_
_entity_poly.entity_id
_entity_poly.type
_entity_poly.pdbx_seq_one_letter_code
_entity_poly.pdbx_strand_id
1 'polypeptide(L)'
;WSIELAGGVNKTQRPMSANYFTSTPSPYTVDLGARYMFNNKFGLKADFGYNSFEGKNNSLSFDTKYYRANLQAVANLGRIMNFETWTNTIGLLGHAGFGLAQLEDQNSAIKDKMGNFIAGVTGQIKLSNRVALTGDFTTILNASQDVAFDAASAYAGRGFGGILFNGTV
;
A
#
# COMPACT_ATOMS: atom_id res chain seq x y z
N TRP A 1 4.12 -4.84 -20.72
CA TRP A 1 3.69 -3.90 -19.68
C TRP A 1 2.21 -4.09 -19.37
N SER A 2 1.79 -3.71 -18.17
CA SER A 2 0.38 -3.74 -17.74
C SER A 2 0.05 -2.48 -16.95
N ILE A 3 -1.22 -2.09 -16.98
CA ILE A 3 -1.80 -1.06 -16.11
C ILE A 3 -2.63 -1.77 -15.07
N GLU A 4 -2.54 -1.35 -13.83
CA GLU A 4 -3.21 -1.94 -12.67
C GLU A 4 -4.08 -0.87 -12.00
N LEU A 5 -5.34 -1.17 -11.77
CA LEU A 5 -6.25 -0.37 -10.95
C LEU A 5 -6.81 -1.29 -9.87
N ALA A 6 -6.67 -0.89 -8.63
CA ALA A 6 -7.12 -1.69 -7.50
C ALA A 6 -7.83 -0.83 -6.46
N GLY A 7 -8.81 -1.42 -5.81
CA GLY A 7 -9.49 -0.86 -4.65
C GLY A 7 -9.43 -1.84 -3.49
N GLY A 8 -9.52 -1.35 -2.26
CA GLY A 8 -9.43 -2.26 -1.14
C GLY A 8 -9.53 -1.62 0.22
N VAL A 9 -8.92 -2.29 1.16
CA VAL A 9 -8.97 -1.97 2.58
C VAL A 9 -7.57 -1.70 3.11
N ASN A 10 -7.51 -0.89 4.17
CA ASN A 10 -6.26 -0.61 4.85
C ASN A 10 -6.38 -0.80 6.37
N LYS A 11 -5.24 -0.93 7.02
CA LYS A 11 -5.10 -0.94 8.46
C LYS A 11 -3.83 -0.21 8.86
N THR A 12 -3.98 0.94 9.51
CA THR A 12 -2.89 1.60 10.23
C THR A 12 -2.61 0.83 11.51
N GLN A 13 -1.34 0.56 11.80
CA GLN A 13 -0.96 -0.11 13.02
C GLN A 13 -0.38 0.87 14.05
N ARG A 14 0.53 1.73 13.62
CA ARG A 14 1.19 2.76 14.42
C ARG A 14 1.88 3.80 13.53
N PRO A 15 2.15 5.04 13.98
CA PRO A 15 1.69 5.60 15.25
C PRO A 15 0.22 6.04 15.20
N MET A 16 -0.49 5.82 16.30
CA MET A 16 -1.83 6.33 16.57
C MET A 16 -1.83 6.97 17.95
N SER A 17 -2.50 8.11 18.09
CA SER A 17 -2.64 8.80 19.38
C SER A 17 -3.58 8.04 20.32
N ALA A 18 -3.49 8.30 21.62
CA ALA A 18 -4.38 7.68 22.61
C ALA A 18 -5.85 8.01 22.31
N ASN A 19 -6.73 7.03 22.37
CA ASN A 19 -8.17 7.12 22.06
C ASN A 19 -8.51 7.41 20.59
N TYR A 20 -7.56 7.27 19.67
CA TYR A 20 -7.77 7.33 18.23
C TYR A 20 -7.67 5.94 17.63
N PHE A 21 -8.70 5.52 16.87
CA PHE A 21 -8.78 4.19 16.26
C PHE A 21 -9.38 4.28 14.86
N THR A 22 -8.80 3.60 13.89
CA THR A 22 -9.43 3.36 12.59
C THR A 22 -10.33 2.13 12.64
N SER A 23 -11.31 2.03 11.75
CA SER A 23 -12.02 0.77 11.55
C SER A 23 -11.03 -0.34 11.14
N THR A 24 -11.39 -1.58 11.45
CA THR A 24 -10.60 -2.75 11.06
C THR A 24 -11.48 -3.71 10.28
N PRO A 25 -11.27 -3.81 8.96
CA PRO A 25 -10.47 -2.97 8.08
C PRO A 25 -11.15 -1.62 7.72
N SER A 26 -10.37 -0.63 7.28
CA SER A 26 -10.88 0.64 6.72
C SER A 26 -11.01 0.49 5.19
N PRO A 27 -12.20 0.75 4.58
CA PRO A 27 -12.47 0.41 3.18
C PRO A 27 -12.04 1.46 2.16
N TYR A 28 -11.13 2.36 2.49
CA TYR A 28 -10.77 3.48 1.63
C TYR A 28 -9.32 3.40 1.15
N THR A 29 -9.07 2.45 0.22
CA THR A 29 -7.78 2.33 -0.48
C THR A 29 -8.04 2.27 -1.98
N VAL A 30 -7.31 3.08 -2.74
CA VAL A 30 -7.29 3.05 -4.21
C VAL A 30 -5.85 3.11 -4.68
N ASP A 31 -5.47 2.23 -5.58
CA ASP A 31 -4.14 2.16 -6.18
C ASP A 31 -4.22 2.17 -7.70
N LEU A 32 -3.38 2.97 -8.33
CA LEU A 32 -3.17 3.00 -9.77
C LEU A 32 -1.68 2.73 -10.04
N GLY A 33 -1.38 1.72 -10.85
CA GLY A 33 -0.01 1.33 -11.15
C GLY A 33 0.23 1.00 -12.62
N ALA A 34 1.49 1.09 -13.01
CA ALA A 34 1.99 0.60 -14.28
C ALA A 34 3.18 -0.33 -14.00
N ARG A 35 3.15 -1.52 -14.58
CA ARG A 35 4.19 -2.53 -14.44
C ARG A 35 4.81 -2.88 -15.78
N TYR A 36 6.13 -2.92 -15.80
CA TYR A 36 6.92 -3.37 -16.94
C TYR A 36 7.79 -4.56 -16.54
N MET A 37 7.61 -5.69 -17.21
CA MET A 37 8.44 -6.89 -17.02
C MET A 37 9.59 -6.90 -18.03
N PHE A 38 10.82 -6.89 -17.56
CA PHE A 38 12.03 -6.99 -18.42
C PHE A 38 12.16 -8.39 -19.01
N ASN A 39 11.75 -9.37 -18.23
CA ASN A 39 11.74 -10.78 -18.60
C ASN A 39 10.58 -11.50 -17.84
N ASN A 40 10.48 -12.81 -18.01
CA ASN A 40 9.41 -13.60 -17.38
C ASN A 40 9.50 -13.68 -15.85
N LYS A 41 10.59 -13.22 -15.23
CA LYS A 41 10.83 -13.34 -13.79
C LYS A 41 10.89 -12.00 -13.06
N PHE A 42 11.39 -10.95 -13.72
CA PHE A 42 11.66 -9.66 -13.06
C PHE A 42 11.11 -8.48 -13.84
N GLY A 43 10.70 -7.45 -13.12
CA GLY A 43 10.17 -6.20 -13.66
C GLY A 43 10.24 -5.05 -12.67
N LEU A 44 9.69 -3.93 -13.09
CA LEU A 44 9.47 -2.73 -12.28
C LEU A 44 8.00 -2.35 -12.28
N LYS A 45 7.54 -1.80 -11.19
CA LYS A 45 6.20 -1.22 -11.01
C LYS A 45 6.35 0.19 -10.47
N ALA A 46 5.67 1.14 -11.09
CA ALA A 46 5.44 2.47 -10.55
C ALA A 46 3.96 2.55 -10.17
N ASP A 47 3.66 3.02 -8.98
CA ASP A 47 2.28 3.14 -8.49
C ASP A 47 2.03 4.42 -7.72
N PHE A 48 0.78 4.86 -7.77
CA PHE A 48 0.21 5.92 -6.96
C PHE A 48 -0.92 5.35 -6.12
N GLY A 49 -0.85 5.53 -4.81
CA GLY A 49 -1.83 5.04 -3.86
C GLY A 49 -2.48 6.15 -3.06
N TYR A 50 -3.76 5.95 -2.78
CA TYR A 50 -4.58 6.80 -1.93
C TYR A 50 -5.20 5.96 -0.82
N ASN A 51 -5.06 6.43 0.42
CA ASN A 51 -5.73 5.86 1.59
C ASN A 51 -6.44 6.96 2.35
N SER A 52 -7.62 6.68 2.89
CA SER A 52 -8.30 7.54 3.85
C SER A 52 -8.43 6.84 5.20
N PHE A 53 -8.22 7.57 6.27
CA PHE A 53 -8.32 7.08 7.64
C PHE A 53 -9.33 7.93 8.39
N GLU A 54 -10.37 7.28 8.89
CA GLU A 54 -11.45 7.93 9.65
C GLU A 54 -11.58 7.27 11.03
N GLY A 55 -11.92 8.10 12.05
CA GLY A 55 -12.21 7.62 13.39
C GLY A 55 -13.55 6.88 13.44
N LYS A 56 -13.57 5.64 13.99
CA LYS A 56 -14.79 4.83 14.19
C LYS A 56 -14.78 4.10 15.54
N ASN A 57 -15.96 3.66 15.98
CA ASN A 57 -16.14 2.77 17.14
C ASN A 57 -15.51 3.31 18.43
N ASN A 58 -16.03 4.40 18.98
CA ASN A 58 -15.55 5.08 20.19
C ASN A 58 -14.20 5.80 20.01
N SER A 59 -13.69 5.96 18.78
CA SER A 59 -12.58 6.84 18.49
C SER A 59 -12.98 8.30 18.60
N LEU A 60 -12.04 9.15 19.01
CA LEU A 60 -12.15 10.58 18.74
C LEU A 60 -12.23 10.81 17.23
N SER A 61 -12.97 11.84 16.82
CA SER A 61 -13.18 12.12 15.39
C SER A 61 -11.89 12.62 14.74
N PHE A 62 -11.51 12.01 13.61
CA PHE A 62 -10.43 12.47 12.73
C PHE A 62 -10.72 12.01 11.30
N ASP A 63 -10.18 12.74 10.34
CA ASP A 63 -10.22 12.43 8.91
C ASP A 63 -8.88 12.83 8.30
N THR A 64 -8.07 11.84 7.99
CA THR A 64 -6.76 12.04 7.38
C THR A 64 -6.65 11.30 6.06
N LYS A 65 -6.00 11.92 5.09
CA LYS A 65 -5.72 11.37 3.76
C LYS A 65 -4.24 11.11 3.61
N TYR A 66 -3.92 9.98 3.01
CA TYR A 66 -2.56 9.54 2.79
C TYR A 66 -2.36 9.22 1.31
N TYR A 67 -1.48 9.98 0.69
CA TYR A 67 -1.07 9.83 -0.71
C TYR A 67 0.32 9.25 -0.76
N ARG A 68 0.57 8.36 -1.70
CA ARG A 68 1.92 7.81 -1.93
C ARG A 68 2.21 7.63 -3.41
N ALA A 69 3.48 7.77 -3.77
CA ALA A 69 4.02 7.43 -5.08
C ALA A 69 5.26 6.56 -4.89
N ASN A 70 5.28 5.38 -5.48
CA ASN A 70 6.31 4.37 -5.26
C ASN A 70 6.91 3.87 -6.57
N LEU A 71 8.18 3.43 -6.46
CA LEU A 71 8.86 2.62 -7.46
C LEU A 71 9.29 1.30 -6.82
N GLN A 72 8.88 0.19 -7.43
CA GLN A 72 9.06 -1.15 -6.87
C GLN A 72 9.71 -2.09 -7.86
N ALA A 73 10.62 -2.93 -7.39
CA ALA A 73 11.04 -4.13 -8.10
C ALA A 73 9.96 -5.21 -7.95
N VAL A 74 9.69 -5.94 -9.00
CA VAL A 74 8.72 -7.04 -9.05
C VAL A 74 9.43 -8.32 -9.45
N ALA A 75 9.17 -9.39 -8.71
CA ALA A 75 9.67 -10.72 -8.99
C ALA A 75 8.49 -11.68 -9.19
N ASN A 76 8.45 -12.40 -10.31
CA ASN A 76 7.46 -13.44 -10.54
C ASN A 76 7.88 -14.72 -9.79
N LEU A 77 7.38 -14.84 -8.56
CA LEU A 77 7.66 -15.99 -7.69
C LEU A 77 7.10 -17.29 -8.27
N GLY A 78 5.96 -17.22 -8.95
CA GLY A 78 5.38 -18.38 -9.63
C GLY A 78 6.31 -19.00 -10.68
N ARG A 79 7.01 -18.15 -11.43
CA ARG A 79 8.01 -18.60 -12.41
C ARG A 79 9.37 -18.95 -11.81
N ILE A 80 9.77 -18.28 -10.76
CA ILE A 80 11.01 -18.58 -10.04
C ILE A 80 10.91 -19.96 -9.37
N MET A 81 9.75 -20.24 -8.76
CA MET A 81 9.49 -21.50 -8.06
C MET A 81 8.91 -22.60 -8.94
N ASN A 82 8.73 -22.35 -10.24
CA ASN A 82 8.23 -23.27 -11.27
C ASN A 82 6.79 -23.82 -11.08
N PHE A 83 5.97 -23.26 -10.15
CA PHE A 83 4.60 -23.74 -10.01
C PHE A 83 3.63 -23.17 -11.05
N GLU A 84 3.91 -22.01 -11.63
CA GLU A 84 3.11 -21.41 -12.69
C GLU A 84 3.07 -22.26 -13.97
N THR A 85 4.05 -23.16 -14.15
CA THR A 85 4.16 -24.03 -15.33
C THR A 85 3.05 -25.09 -15.42
N TRP A 86 2.45 -25.47 -14.29
CA TRP A 86 1.37 -26.47 -14.28
C TRP A 86 -0.02 -25.88 -14.03
N THR A 87 -0.13 -24.63 -13.60
CA THR A 87 -1.43 -23.97 -13.42
C THR A 87 -1.86 -23.14 -14.63
N ASN A 88 -0.93 -22.57 -15.41
CA ASN A 88 -1.14 -21.66 -16.56
C ASN A 88 -2.07 -20.45 -16.33
N THR A 89 -2.76 -20.41 -15.19
CA THR A 89 -3.83 -19.46 -14.87
C THR A 89 -3.50 -18.63 -13.63
N ILE A 90 -2.80 -19.23 -12.67
CA ILE A 90 -2.49 -18.60 -11.37
C ILE A 90 -1.02 -18.16 -11.37
N GLY A 91 -0.78 -16.90 -11.03
CA GLY A 91 0.54 -16.32 -10.82
C GLY A 91 0.70 -15.78 -9.41
N LEU A 92 1.94 -15.75 -8.92
CA LEU A 92 2.32 -15.13 -7.67
C LEU A 92 3.50 -14.19 -7.92
N LEU A 93 3.32 -12.93 -7.56
CA LEU A 93 4.35 -11.91 -7.67
C LEU A 93 4.75 -11.46 -6.27
N GLY A 94 6.05 -11.29 -6.04
CA GLY A 94 6.56 -10.53 -4.91
C GLY A 94 7.00 -9.16 -5.40
N HIS A 95 6.81 -8.14 -4.59
CA HIS A 95 7.26 -6.79 -4.92
C HIS A 95 7.82 -6.10 -3.69
N ALA A 96 8.82 -5.24 -3.92
CA ALA A 96 9.38 -4.40 -2.88
C ALA A 96 9.99 -3.14 -3.51
N GLY A 97 9.94 -2.04 -2.79
CA GLY A 97 10.43 -0.77 -3.28
C GLY A 97 10.40 0.35 -2.26
N PHE A 98 10.50 1.55 -2.76
CA PHE A 98 10.48 2.75 -1.96
C PHE A 98 9.71 3.86 -2.68
N GLY A 99 9.33 4.88 -1.92
CA GLY A 99 8.60 6.00 -2.46
C GLY A 99 8.52 7.18 -1.51
N LEU A 100 7.67 8.10 -1.88
CA LEU A 100 7.32 9.29 -1.11
C LEU A 100 5.85 9.22 -0.74
N ALA A 101 5.53 9.68 0.46
CA ALA A 101 4.17 9.76 0.94
C ALA A 101 3.89 11.13 1.58
N GLN A 102 2.63 11.49 1.59
CA GLN A 102 2.12 12.69 2.24
C GLN A 102 0.85 12.37 2.99
N LEU A 103 0.82 12.72 4.27
CA LEU A 103 -0.35 12.69 5.13
C LEU A 103 -0.94 14.10 5.20
N GLU A 104 -2.25 14.22 5.07
CA GLU A 104 -2.98 15.48 5.19
C GLU A 104 -4.16 15.29 6.14
N ASP A 105 -4.30 16.18 7.13
CA ASP A 105 -5.49 16.26 7.95
C ASP A 105 -6.54 17.17 7.28
N GLN A 106 -7.80 16.72 7.26
CA GLN A 106 -8.89 17.48 6.65
C GLN A 106 -9.45 18.57 7.57
N ASN A 107 -9.18 18.48 8.88
CA ASN A 107 -9.71 19.41 9.88
C ASN A 107 -8.68 20.47 10.28
N SER A 108 -7.41 20.26 9.96
CA SER A 108 -6.32 21.22 10.23
C SER A 108 -5.37 21.32 9.03
N ALA A 109 -4.59 22.40 8.99
CA ALA A 109 -3.62 22.60 7.89
C ALA A 109 -2.34 21.73 8.03
N ILE A 110 -2.40 20.62 8.77
CA ILE A 110 -1.26 19.75 9.00
C ILE A 110 -1.00 18.92 7.74
N LYS A 111 0.25 18.99 7.27
CA LYS A 111 0.78 18.18 6.17
C LYS A 111 2.10 17.59 6.60
N ASP A 112 2.21 16.27 6.52
CA ASP A 112 3.44 15.54 6.82
C ASP A 112 3.95 14.83 5.57
N LYS A 113 5.20 15.08 5.19
CA LYS A 113 5.86 14.47 4.04
C LYS A 113 6.91 13.49 4.53
N MET A 114 6.84 12.28 4.04
CA MET A 114 7.69 11.20 4.51
C MET A 114 8.17 10.31 3.37
N GLY A 115 9.31 9.64 3.58
CA GLY A 115 9.71 8.53 2.75
C GLY A 115 8.94 7.27 3.15
N ASN A 116 8.79 6.31 2.25
CA ASN A 116 8.26 5.01 2.59
C ASN A 116 9.05 3.87 1.95
N PHE A 117 9.03 2.72 2.60
CA PHE A 117 9.39 1.43 2.03
C PHE A 117 8.13 0.59 1.92
N ILE A 118 8.00 -0.11 0.82
CA ILE A 118 6.85 -0.95 0.51
C ILE A 118 7.32 -2.35 0.15
N ALA A 119 6.62 -3.36 0.66
CA ALA A 119 6.85 -4.75 0.30
C ALA A 119 5.53 -5.52 0.37
N GLY A 120 5.32 -6.44 -0.57
CA GLY A 120 4.08 -7.20 -0.61
C GLY A 120 4.12 -8.38 -1.56
N VAL A 121 2.97 -9.03 -1.64
CA VAL A 121 2.73 -10.15 -2.54
C VAL A 121 1.40 -9.95 -3.26
N THR A 122 1.40 -10.24 -4.56
CA THR A 122 0.23 -10.16 -5.43
C THR A 122 -0.08 -11.55 -5.97
N GLY A 123 -1.25 -12.09 -5.62
CA GLY A 123 -1.85 -13.21 -6.32
C GLY A 123 -2.50 -12.74 -7.61
N GLN A 124 -2.33 -13.47 -8.69
CA GLN A 124 -2.87 -13.11 -10.00
C GLN A 124 -3.60 -14.29 -10.63
N ILE A 125 -4.82 -14.05 -11.13
CA ILE A 125 -5.61 -15.02 -11.89
C ILE A 125 -5.83 -14.47 -13.29
N LYS A 126 -5.32 -15.16 -14.29
CA LYS A 126 -5.49 -14.79 -15.69
C LYS A 126 -6.93 -15.10 -16.13
N LEU A 127 -7.69 -14.05 -16.47
CA LEU A 127 -9.05 -14.17 -16.99
C LEU A 127 -9.09 -14.26 -18.51
N SER A 128 -8.16 -13.54 -19.17
CA SER A 128 -8.00 -13.59 -20.63
C SER A 128 -6.55 -13.26 -21.00
N ASN A 129 -6.26 -13.19 -22.31
CA ASN A 129 -4.93 -12.82 -22.78
C ASN A 129 -4.54 -11.36 -22.46
N ARG A 130 -5.50 -10.53 -22.04
CA ARG A 130 -5.29 -9.10 -21.76
C ARG A 130 -5.74 -8.65 -20.38
N VAL A 131 -6.51 -9.50 -19.68
CA VAL A 131 -7.11 -9.16 -18.38
C VAL A 131 -6.75 -10.22 -17.35
N ALA A 132 -6.34 -9.76 -16.19
CA ALA A 132 -6.11 -10.59 -15.01
C ALA A 132 -6.77 -9.94 -13.80
N LEU A 133 -7.31 -10.76 -12.92
CA LEU A 133 -7.73 -10.36 -11.58
C LEU A 133 -6.54 -10.50 -10.65
N THR A 134 -6.30 -9.49 -9.81
CA THR A 134 -5.19 -9.49 -8.85
C THR A 134 -5.73 -9.30 -7.44
N GLY A 135 -5.14 -9.98 -6.48
CA GLY A 135 -5.31 -9.72 -5.04
C GLY A 135 -3.95 -9.41 -4.45
N ASP A 136 -3.80 -8.27 -3.81
CA ASP A 136 -2.53 -7.77 -3.29
C ASP A 136 -2.59 -7.59 -1.78
N PHE A 137 -1.53 -8.00 -1.10
CA PHE A 137 -1.29 -7.68 0.30
C PHE A 137 0.06 -6.98 0.43
N THR A 138 0.02 -5.76 0.92
CA THR A 138 1.16 -4.86 0.98
C THR A 138 1.37 -4.31 2.38
N THR A 139 2.62 -4.27 2.82
CA THR A 139 3.08 -3.59 4.04
C THR A 139 3.85 -2.34 3.64
N ILE A 140 3.53 -1.22 4.26
CA ILE A 140 4.18 0.06 4.05
C ILE A 140 4.81 0.51 5.38
N LEU A 141 6.09 0.84 5.33
CA LEU A 141 6.89 1.34 6.45
C LEU A 141 7.28 2.78 6.15
N ASN A 142 6.74 3.72 6.91
CA ASN A 142 7.08 5.12 6.75
C ASN A 142 8.39 5.46 7.50
N ALA A 143 9.19 6.30 6.87
CA ALA A 143 10.40 6.87 7.42
C ALA A 143 10.27 8.40 7.53
N SER A 144 10.81 8.98 8.60
CA SER A 144 10.74 10.42 8.87
C SER A 144 9.30 10.95 8.96
N GLN A 145 8.41 10.21 9.59
CA GLN A 145 7.04 10.63 9.86
C GLN A 145 7.01 11.53 11.11
N ASP A 146 6.47 12.74 10.99
CA ASP A 146 6.47 13.76 12.04
C ASP A 146 5.17 13.78 12.87
N VAL A 147 4.06 13.29 12.33
CA VAL A 147 2.78 13.20 13.05
C VAL A 147 2.21 11.78 13.00
N ALA A 148 1.36 11.44 13.97
CA ALA A 148 0.62 10.19 13.97
C ALA A 148 -0.38 10.15 12.79
N PHE A 149 -0.86 8.97 12.40
CA PHE A 149 -1.82 8.82 11.29
C PHE A 149 -3.16 9.53 11.52
N ASP A 150 -3.52 9.82 12.76
CA ASP A 150 -4.69 10.63 13.15
C ASP A 150 -4.40 12.14 13.17
N ALA A 151 -3.18 12.56 12.92
CA ALA A 151 -2.67 13.93 12.97
C ALA A 151 -2.86 14.66 14.33
N ALA A 152 -3.31 13.96 15.38
CA ALA A 152 -3.61 14.57 16.68
C ALA A 152 -2.38 14.75 17.57
N SER A 153 -1.30 14.02 17.33
CA SER A 153 -0.06 14.13 18.10
C SER A 153 1.18 14.18 17.22
N ALA A 154 2.18 14.95 17.65
CA ALA A 154 3.50 14.89 17.05
C ALA A 154 4.13 13.51 17.31
N TYR A 155 4.73 12.96 16.29
CA TYR A 155 5.46 11.71 16.34
C TYR A 155 6.87 11.96 15.79
N ALA A 156 7.81 12.21 16.65
CA ALA A 156 9.22 12.31 16.25
C ALA A 156 9.74 10.91 15.90
N GLY A 157 9.35 10.40 14.74
CA GLY A 157 9.76 9.11 14.23
C GLY A 157 11.25 9.11 13.91
N ARG A 158 12.04 8.55 14.79
CA ARG A 158 13.47 8.34 14.55
C ARG A 158 13.65 7.14 13.63
N GLY A 159 13.81 7.38 12.34
CA GLY A 159 13.96 6.34 11.34
C GLY A 159 12.63 5.78 10.85
N PHE A 160 12.42 4.48 10.92
CA PHE A 160 11.19 3.81 10.48
C PHE A 160 10.14 3.80 11.62
N GLY A 161 9.05 4.49 11.43
CA GLY A 161 8.03 4.69 12.46
C GLY A 161 6.64 4.17 12.10
N GLY A 162 6.07 4.63 11.01
CA GLY A 162 4.71 4.30 10.62
C GLY A 162 4.60 2.95 9.94
N ILE A 163 3.59 2.15 10.33
CA ILE A 163 3.28 0.87 9.69
C ILE A 163 1.83 0.90 9.23
N LEU A 164 1.63 0.61 7.94
CA LEU A 164 0.34 0.53 7.29
C LEU A 164 0.27 -0.78 6.49
N PHE A 165 -0.85 -1.49 6.61
CA PHE A 165 -1.17 -2.65 5.79
C PHE A 165 -2.28 -2.31 4.81
N ASN A 166 -2.13 -2.73 3.56
CA ASN A 166 -3.15 -2.65 2.52
C ASN A 166 -3.48 -4.04 2.00
N GLY A 167 -4.77 -4.28 1.77
CA GLY A 167 -5.27 -5.40 1.00
C GLY A 167 -6.12 -4.87 -0.14
N THR A 168 -5.76 -5.13 -1.39
CA THR A 168 -6.46 -4.60 -2.57
C THR A 168 -6.79 -5.69 -3.58
N VAL A 169 -7.84 -5.45 -4.34
CA VAL A 169 -8.29 -6.31 -5.47
C VAL A 169 -8.55 -5.46 -6.69
#